data_5e006490bb2734fe926717e11c502e9c
#
_entry.id   5e006490bb2734fe926717e11c502e9c
#
_cell.length_a   1.000
_cell.length_b   1.000
_cell.length_c   1.000
_cell.angle_alpha   90.00
_cell.angle_beta   90.00
_cell.angle_gamma   90.00
#
_symmetry.space_group_name_H-M   'P 1'
#
loop_
_entity.id
_entity.type
_entity.pdbx_description
1 polymer ?
#
loop_
_entity_poly.entity_id
_entity_poly.type
_entity_poly.pdbx_seq_one_letter_code
_entity_poly.pdbx_strand_id
1 'polypeptide(L)'
;MLRLSIGQSSRRAFLRVGAAGLIGLNLPDLLRLQAASSKPRAKSLIVFALEGGPSHIDLWDMKPDAPEAIRGEFRPIATSAPGMQLCEHLPRLAKQAHNLTLVRSVHHTIGDHNAGYYFAMTGRNPSENGRLITTPSADNFPAIGSVVSKLRPSGRPLPDFVHTPDWMSNNGSFLPGQSAGFLGASLDPFLAGDPSRPDYAIPGLSLPKELSLRRMDDRRALLNTIDHTLGRVQSIDNLQAHYKRAFELISSPEARRAFDLAAEPASVRERYGLDPDNPRTKEARKFGGLPHLGQCLLLARRLIEAGVRVVTVCTGARYDQSWDTHRDHFPLLKRSLLPMFDQGFSALLEDLDQRGLLDDTLVVAMGEFGRTPRVGQITSDAGADKGGRDHWPHCYTVLMAGAGMPKGAIHGASDSHAAHPARDPATPQDIAATIFEAMGIPSETQIQDNLNRPFAISTGTPIRALLGA
;
A
#
# COMPACT_ATOMS: atom_id res chain seq x y z
N MET A 1 -21.46 22.68 -17.28
CA MET A 1 -20.52 23.11 -16.23
C MET A 1 -21.20 24.19 -15.37
N LEU A 2 -21.63 23.86 -14.17
CA LEU A 2 -22.16 24.82 -13.19
C LEU A 2 -21.01 25.19 -12.25
N ARG A 3 -20.42 26.37 -12.42
CA ARG A 3 -19.49 26.97 -11.43
C ARG A 3 -20.34 27.76 -10.42
N LEU A 4 -20.40 27.29 -9.20
CA LEU A 4 -20.87 28.09 -8.05
C LEU A 4 -19.71 28.96 -7.57
N SER A 5 -19.65 30.21 -8.01
CA SER A 5 -18.76 31.21 -7.40
C SER A 5 -19.54 31.89 -6.26
N ILE A 6 -19.03 31.80 -5.06
CA ILE A 6 -19.54 32.54 -3.89
C ILE A 6 -19.03 33.98 -4.00
N GLY A 7 -19.71 34.79 -4.83
CA GLY A 7 -19.45 36.20 -5.03
C GLY A 7 -20.53 36.77 -5.96
N GLN A 8 -21.56 37.42 -5.38
CA GLN A 8 -22.76 37.99 -6.02
C GLN A 8 -23.67 36.91 -6.70
N SER A 9 -24.51 36.28 -5.90
CA SER A 9 -25.58 35.40 -6.40
C SER A 9 -26.66 36.23 -7.10
N SER A 10 -26.79 36.09 -8.41
CA SER A 10 -27.90 36.69 -9.17
C SER A 10 -29.21 35.94 -8.81
N ARG A 11 -30.36 36.66 -8.85
CA ARG A 11 -31.71 36.06 -8.67
C ARG A 11 -31.93 34.81 -9.53
N ARG A 12 -31.29 34.75 -10.70
CA ARG A 12 -31.35 33.61 -11.63
C ARG A 12 -30.53 32.41 -11.13
N ALA A 13 -29.43 32.62 -10.42
CA ALA A 13 -28.65 31.54 -9.79
C ALA A 13 -29.41 30.96 -8.59
N PHE A 14 -30.05 31.79 -7.78
CA PHE A 14 -30.89 31.38 -6.68
C PHE A 14 -32.09 30.55 -7.14
N LEU A 15 -32.79 30.95 -8.21
CA LEU A 15 -33.91 30.18 -8.78
C LEU A 15 -33.45 28.84 -9.38
N ARG A 16 -32.24 28.76 -9.95
CA ARG A 16 -31.67 27.47 -10.44
C ARG A 16 -31.34 26.50 -9.31
N VAL A 17 -30.80 27.00 -8.20
CA VAL A 17 -30.54 26.18 -7.00
C VAL A 17 -31.83 25.73 -6.35
N GLY A 18 -32.85 26.59 -6.28
CA GLY A 18 -34.19 26.24 -5.79
C GLY A 18 -34.90 25.19 -6.65
N ALA A 19 -34.78 25.30 -8.00
CA ALA A 19 -35.34 24.32 -8.93
C ALA A 19 -34.66 22.94 -8.82
N ALA A 20 -33.34 22.90 -8.55
CA ALA A 20 -32.62 21.62 -8.29
C ALA A 20 -33.14 20.91 -7.04
N GLY A 21 -33.48 21.67 -5.98
CA GLY A 21 -34.13 21.12 -4.77
C GLY A 21 -35.52 20.53 -5.02
N LEU A 22 -36.28 21.11 -5.94
CA LEU A 22 -37.62 20.60 -6.31
C LEU A 22 -37.59 19.26 -7.08
N ILE A 23 -36.47 18.95 -7.76
CA ILE A 23 -36.25 17.64 -8.43
C ILE A 23 -35.49 16.64 -7.55
N GLY A 24 -35.43 16.90 -6.23
CA GLY A 24 -34.82 15.97 -5.27
C GLY A 24 -33.32 15.96 -5.18
N LEU A 25 -32.61 16.85 -5.91
CA LEU A 25 -31.17 17.01 -5.81
C LEU A 25 -30.84 17.94 -4.64
N ASN A 26 -30.34 17.37 -3.56
CA ASN A 26 -29.83 18.13 -2.44
C ASN A 26 -28.32 18.43 -2.60
N LEU A 27 -27.77 19.36 -1.82
CA LEU A 27 -26.37 19.73 -1.87
C LEU A 27 -25.40 18.53 -1.67
N PRO A 28 -25.67 17.60 -0.73
CA PRO A 28 -24.90 16.36 -0.63
C PRO A 28 -24.89 15.53 -1.91
N ASP A 29 -26.00 15.40 -2.62
CA ASP A 29 -26.06 14.64 -3.87
C ASP A 29 -25.33 15.34 -5.02
N LEU A 30 -25.38 16.67 -5.08
CA LEU A 30 -24.58 17.46 -6.01
C LEU A 30 -23.07 17.35 -5.73
N LEU A 31 -22.68 17.34 -4.46
CA LEU A 31 -21.29 17.12 -4.05
C LEU A 31 -20.84 15.69 -4.35
N ARG A 32 -21.70 14.69 -4.14
CA ARG A 32 -21.45 13.29 -4.55
C ARG A 32 -21.31 13.14 -6.05
N LEU A 33 -22.15 13.80 -6.84
CA LEU A 33 -22.06 13.81 -8.30
C LEU A 33 -20.81 14.54 -8.80
N GLN A 34 -20.39 15.61 -8.15
CA GLN A 34 -19.12 16.28 -8.45
C GLN A 34 -17.92 15.40 -8.09
N ALA A 35 -17.93 14.74 -6.95
CA ALA A 35 -16.91 13.77 -6.55
C ALA A 35 -16.87 12.57 -7.53
N ALA A 36 -18.03 12.07 -7.96
CA ALA A 36 -18.14 11.02 -8.96
C ALA A 36 -17.72 11.46 -10.39
N SER A 37 -17.71 12.77 -10.67
CA SER A 37 -17.33 13.33 -11.98
C SER A 37 -15.83 13.61 -12.12
N SER A 38 -15.05 13.62 -11.04
CA SER A 38 -13.60 13.69 -11.12
C SER A 38 -13.09 12.33 -11.64
N LYS A 39 -12.53 12.31 -12.84
CA LYS A 39 -11.83 11.11 -13.33
C LYS A 39 -10.73 10.76 -12.34
N PRO A 40 -10.71 9.53 -11.80
CA PRO A 40 -9.62 9.12 -10.93
C PRO A 40 -8.30 9.20 -11.70
N ARG A 41 -7.26 9.66 -11.05
CA ARG A 41 -5.90 9.64 -11.59
C ARG A 41 -5.37 8.21 -11.59
N ALA A 42 -5.60 7.49 -10.48
CA ALA A 42 -5.26 6.09 -10.33
C ALA A 42 -6.49 5.20 -10.52
N LYS A 43 -6.37 4.20 -11.37
CA LYS A 43 -7.30 3.07 -11.45
C LYS A 43 -6.96 2.00 -10.43
N SER A 44 -5.69 1.90 -10.10
CA SER A 44 -5.15 0.87 -9.22
C SER A 44 -4.06 1.43 -8.30
N LEU A 45 -3.82 0.73 -7.18
CA LEU A 45 -2.86 1.07 -6.14
C LEU A 45 -1.99 -0.14 -5.82
N ILE A 46 -0.67 0.04 -5.82
CA ILE A 46 0.27 -0.89 -5.21
C ILE A 46 0.84 -0.23 -3.97
N VAL A 47 0.61 -0.82 -2.80
CA VAL A 47 1.26 -0.44 -1.55
C VAL A 47 2.40 -1.42 -1.30
N PHE A 48 3.62 -0.94 -1.37
CA PHE A 48 4.78 -1.70 -0.99
C PHE A 48 5.15 -1.33 0.45
N ALA A 49 4.74 -2.18 1.38
CA ALA A 49 4.99 -1.99 2.79
C ALA A 49 6.44 -2.40 3.10
N LEU A 50 7.21 -1.45 3.63
CA LEU A 50 8.61 -1.61 4.02
C LEU A 50 8.68 -1.71 5.55
N GLU A 51 8.13 -2.78 6.08
CA GLU A 51 7.97 -2.98 7.51
C GLU A 51 9.32 -3.02 8.21
N GLY A 52 9.36 -2.41 9.37
CA GLY A 52 10.57 -2.28 10.15
C GLY A 52 11.19 -0.90 10.08
N GLY A 53 10.64 0.01 9.28
CA GLY A 53 11.10 1.39 9.23
C GLY A 53 12.45 1.56 8.54
N PRO A 54 12.47 1.64 7.19
CA PRO A 54 13.69 1.83 6.42
C PRO A 54 14.39 3.15 6.79
N SER A 55 15.71 3.12 6.86
CA SER A 55 16.51 4.29 7.23
C SER A 55 16.54 5.33 6.10
N HIS A 56 15.67 6.33 6.21
CA HIS A 56 15.58 7.40 5.21
C HIS A 56 16.91 8.11 4.98
N ILE A 57 17.69 8.35 6.04
CA ILE A 57 18.98 9.05 5.98
C ILE A 57 20.07 8.25 5.26
N ASP A 58 20.00 6.92 5.28
CA ASP A 58 20.99 6.08 4.60
C ASP A 58 20.58 5.72 3.17
N LEU A 59 19.32 5.96 2.76
CA LEU A 59 18.77 5.45 1.50
C LEU A 59 18.40 6.55 0.49
N TRP A 60 17.56 7.52 0.86
CA TRP A 60 16.94 8.48 -0.07
C TRP A 60 16.81 9.92 0.43
N ASP A 61 17.22 10.20 1.67
CA ASP A 61 17.35 11.55 2.23
C ASP A 61 18.73 11.75 2.87
N MET A 62 19.75 11.38 2.12
CA MET A 62 21.15 11.37 2.57
C MET A 62 21.67 12.76 2.87
N LYS A 63 22.54 12.88 3.90
CA LYS A 63 23.15 14.13 4.36
C LYS A 63 24.69 14.01 4.26
N PRO A 64 25.27 14.07 3.05
CA PRO A 64 26.71 13.83 2.85
C PRO A 64 27.61 14.82 3.60
N ASP A 65 27.13 16.04 3.84
CA ASP A 65 27.87 17.09 4.52
C ASP A 65 27.72 17.05 6.05
N ALA A 66 26.86 16.15 6.58
CA ALA A 66 26.70 15.98 8.02
C ALA A 66 27.90 15.24 8.63
N PRO A 67 28.14 15.39 9.96
CA PRO A 67 29.14 14.62 10.67
C PRO A 67 29.02 13.11 10.44
N GLU A 68 30.11 12.39 10.49
CA GLU A 68 30.14 10.94 10.21
C GLU A 68 29.13 10.14 11.03
N ALA A 69 28.99 10.49 12.30
CA ALA A 69 28.00 9.87 13.19
C ALA A 69 26.53 10.07 12.75
N ILE A 70 26.27 10.99 11.82
CA ILE A 70 24.95 11.27 11.24
C ILE A 70 24.86 10.65 9.86
N ARG A 71 25.76 10.98 8.93
CA ARG A 71 25.73 10.56 7.53
C ARG A 71 25.94 9.07 7.31
N GLY A 72 26.50 8.36 8.30
CA GLY A 72 26.80 6.94 8.18
C GLY A 72 27.90 6.62 7.15
N GLU A 73 27.98 5.35 6.76
CA GLU A 73 29.05 4.87 5.85
C GLU A 73 28.67 4.93 4.37
N PHE A 74 27.38 4.96 4.01
CA PHE A 74 26.94 4.95 2.62
C PHE A 74 27.13 6.31 1.94
N ARG A 75 27.28 6.30 0.62
CA ARG A 75 27.47 7.49 -0.18
C ARG A 75 26.30 7.71 -1.15
N PRO A 76 25.94 8.97 -1.40
CA PRO A 76 24.94 9.28 -2.41
C PRO A 76 25.51 9.11 -3.82
N ILE A 77 24.68 8.64 -4.75
CA ILE A 77 24.93 8.64 -6.17
C ILE A 77 23.94 9.52 -6.91
N ALA A 78 24.35 10.04 -8.06
CA ALA A 78 23.49 10.75 -8.99
C ALA A 78 22.42 9.80 -9.56
N THR A 79 21.26 10.37 -9.89
CA THR A 79 20.12 9.62 -10.44
C THR A 79 19.69 10.19 -11.79
N SER A 80 18.74 9.51 -12.45
CA SER A 80 18.08 10.00 -13.66
C SER A 80 17.19 11.24 -13.44
N ALA A 81 16.94 11.63 -12.18
CA ALA A 81 16.22 12.85 -11.81
C ALA A 81 17.21 13.91 -11.32
N PRO A 82 17.40 15.04 -12.03
CA PRO A 82 18.31 16.09 -11.61
C PRO A 82 17.99 16.60 -10.20
N GLY A 83 19.02 16.69 -9.33
CA GLY A 83 18.87 17.13 -7.94
C GLY A 83 18.41 16.06 -6.96
N MET A 84 18.00 14.89 -7.42
CA MET A 84 17.70 13.72 -6.58
C MET A 84 18.92 12.84 -6.45
N GLN A 85 19.27 12.48 -5.22
CA GLN A 85 20.34 11.54 -4.91
C GLN A 85 19.76 10.36 -4.13
N LEU A 86 20.30 9.18 -4.38
CA LEU A 86 19.98 7.94 -3.68
C LEU A 86 21.28 7.26 -3.20
N CYS A 87 21.13 6.29 -2.30
CA CYS A 87 22.24 5.49 -1.81
C CYS A 87 22.97 4.74 -2.95
N GLU A 88 24.31 4.64 -2.86
CA GLU A 88 25.16 3.90 -3.82
C GLU A 88 24.77 2.43 -4.03
N HIS A 89 24.04 1.85 -3.07
CA HIS A 89 23.53 0.47 -3.15
C HIS A 89 22.16 0.36 -3.83
N LEU A 90 21.67 1.47 -4.44
CA LEU A 90 20.42 1.54 -5.22
C LEU A 90 20.68 1.96 -6.68
N PRO A 91 21.65 1.35 -7.41
CA PRO A 91 22.06 1.83 -8.74
C PRO A 91 20.98 1.60 -9.82
N ARG A 92 20.10 0.60 -9.66
CA ARG A 92 19.01 0.34 -10.59
C ARG A 92 17.87 1.33 -10.35
N LEU A 93 17.50 1.56 -9.09
CA LEU A 93 16.50 2.53 -8.72
C LEU A 93 16.93 3.96 -9.10
N ALA A 94 18.21 4.29 -9.00
CA ALA A 94 18.75 5.55 -9.45
C ALA A 94 18.47 5.84 -10.94
N LYS A 95 18.45 4.79 -11.79
CA LYS A 95 18.06 4.90 -13.20
C LYS A 95 16.55 5.10 -13.41
N GLN A 96 15.74 4.70 -12.44
CA GLN A 96 14.27 4.87 -12.46
C GLN A 96 13.79 6.11 -11.67
N ALA A 97 14.70 6.89 -11.11
CA ALA A 97 14.37 8.02 -10.25
C ALA A 97 13.51 9.10 -10.95
N HIS A 98 13.59 9.21 -12.27
CA HIS A 98 12.72 10.08 -13.07
C HIS A 98 11.23 9.73 -12.96
N ASN A 99 10.88 8.51 -12.57
CA ASN A 99 9.50 8.07 -12.32
C ASN A 99 9.07 8.25 -10.86
N LEU A 100 10.01 8.62 -9.96
CA LEU A 100 9.75 8.73 -8.52
C LEU A 100 9.37 10.13 -8.08
N THR A 101 8.57 10.20 -7.03
CA THR A 101 8.38 11.35 -6.14
C THR A 101 8.79 10.93 -4.73
N LEU A 102 9.68 11.67 -4.09
CA LEU A 102 10.07 11.47 -2.69
C LEU A 102 9.35 12.46 -1.79
N VAL A 103 8.61 11.98 -0.79
CA VAL A 103 8.04 12.82 0.27
C VAL A 103 8.95 12.69 1.49
N ARG A 104 9.87 13.68 1.67
CA ARG A 104 10.97 13.62 2.67
C ARG A 104 10.63 14.20 4.03
N SER A 105 9.38 14.59 4.26
CA SER A 105 8.95 15.31 5.45
C SER A 105 7.83 14.62 6.22
N VAL A 106 7.69 13.30 6.03
CA VAL A 106 6.66 12.55 6.74
C VAL A 106 7.07 12.34 8.18
N HIS A 107 6.14 12.57 9.12
CA HIS A 107 6.45 12.49 10.53
C HIS A 107 5.22 12.14 11.38
N HIS A 108 5.47 11.60 12.55
CA HIS A 108 4.52 11.41 13.66
C HIS A 108 5.29 11.17 14.97
N THR A 109 4.62 10.69 16.04
CA THR A 109 5.24 10.50 17.35
C THR A 109 5.21 9.04 17.83
N ILE A 110 4.72 8.11 17.02
CA ILE A 110 4.52 6.71 17.41
C ILE A 110 5.80 5.91 17.09
N GLY A 111 6.51 5.48 18.12
CA GLY A 111 7.73 4.66 18.01
C GLY A 111 7.51 3.16 18.16
N ASP A 112 6.27 2.71 18.34
CA ASP A 112 5.89 1.30 18.37
C ASP A 112 5.58 0.80 16.96
N HIS A 113 6.14 -0.33 16.57
CA HIS A 113 5.96 -0.88 15.22
C HIS A 113 4.52 -1.23 14.91
N ASN A 114 3.83 -1.92 15.81
CA ASN A 114 2.47 -2.40 15.54
C ASN A 114 1.51 -1.20 15.35
N ALA A 115 1.60 -0.22 16.23
CA ALA A 115 0.81 1.01 16.15
C ALA A 115 1.22 1.89 14.97
N GLY A 116 2.52 2.00 14.68
CA GLY A 116 3.05 2.73 13.52
C GLY A 116 2.60 2.08 12.20
N TYR A 117 2.64 0.76 12.11
CA TYR A 117 2.17 0.03 10.93
C TYR A 117 0.66 0.24 10.71
N TYR A 118 -0.15 0.14 11.79
CA TYR A 118 -1.57 0.49 11.72
C TYR A 118 -1.76 1.91 11.17
N PHE A 119 -0.97 2.87 11.65
CA PHE A 119 -1.05 4.25 11.21
C PHE A 119 -0.74 4.39 9.71
N ALA A 120 0.34 3.78 9.24
CA ALA A 120 0.74 3.80 7.85
C ALA A 120 -0.30 3.16 6.92
N MET A 121 -0.86 2.00 7.30
CA MET A 121 -1.78 1.23 6.46
C MET A 121 -3.22 1.73 6.48
N THR A 122 -3.62 2.50 7.49
CA THR A 122 -4.99 3.00 7.62
C THR A 122 -5.12 4.51 7.47
N GLY A 123 -4.03 5.27 7.68
CA GLY A 123 -4.08 6.72 7.82
C GLY A 123 -4.81 7.18 9.08
N ARG A 124 -4.98 6.31 10.10
CA ARG A 124 -5.66 6.65 11.35
C ARG A 124 -4.67 6.66 12.50
N ASN A 125 -4.75 7.72 13.31
CA ASN A 125 -3.97 7.79 14.54
C ASN A 125 -4.27 6.55 15.40
N PRO A 126 -3.25 5.77 15.79
CA PRO A 126 -3.44 4.55 16.55
C PRO A 126 -3.74 4.78 18.03
N SER A 127 -3.82 6.03 18.51
CA SER A 127 -4.10 6.33 19.92
C SER A 127 -5.61 6.48 20.13
N GLU A 128 -6.18 5.57 20.90
CA GLU A 128 -7.55 5.63 21.36
C GLU A 128 -7.60 5.67 22.87
N ASN A 129 -8.23 6.70 23.44
CA ASN A 129 -8.38 6.85 24.92
C ASN A 129 -7.06 6.70 25.70
N GLY A 130 -5.96 7.19 25.11
CA GLY A 130 -4.63 7.11 25.70
C GLY A 130 -3.94 5.73 25.60
N ARG A 131 -4.52 4.78 24.85
CA ARG A 131 -3.91 3.47 24.58
C ARG A 131 -3.60 3.34 23.09
N LEU A 132 -2.49 2.70 22.76
CA LEU A 132 -2.12 2.41 21.39
C LEU A 132 -2.84 1.15 20.86
N ILE A 133 -3.28 1.21 19.61
CA ILE A 133 -3.77 0.04 18.87
C ILE A 133 -2.54 -0.75 18.41
N THR A 134 -2.25 -1.84 19.08
CA THR A 134 -1.08 -2.71 18.81
C THR A 134 -1.47 -4.12 18.36
N THR A 135 -2.76 -4.44 18.36
CA THR A 135 -3.29 -5.77 17.99
C THR A 135 -4.47 -5.63 17.02
N PRO A 136 -4.66 -6.60 16.09
CA PRO A 136 -5.83 -6.62 15.22
C PRO A 136 -7.13 -6.76 16.01
N SER A 137 -8.16 -6.05 15.55
CA SER A 137 -9.53 -6.15 16.06
C SER A 137 -10.51 -5.92 14.93
N ALA A 138 -11.70 -6.54 15.02
CA ALA A 138 -12.82 -6.24 14.13
C ALA A 138 -13.36 -4.81 14.27
N ASP A 139 -13.00 -4.10 15.35
CA ASP A 139 -13.37 -2.71 15.57
C ASP A 139 -12.33 -1.71 15.06
N ASN A 140 -11.17 -2.20 14.60
CA ASN A 140 -10.13 -1.34 14.03
C ASN A 140 -10.64 -0.60 12.79
N PHE A 141 -10.08 0.58 12.53
CA PHE A 141 -10.29 1.26 11.27
C PHE A 141 -9.72 0.40 10.12
N PRO A 142 -10.43 0.30 8.97
CA PRO A 142 -10.03 -0.56 7.87
C PRO A 142 -8.75 -0.11 7.19
N ALA A 143 -8.03 -1.07 6.62
CA ALA A 143 -6.93 -0.82 5.71
C ALA A 143 -7.36 0.05 4.50
N ILE A 144 -6.46 0.88 3.98
CA ILE A 144 -6.70 1.70 2.78
C ILE A 144 -7.26 0.84 1.64
N GLY A 145 -6.71 -0.37 1.43
CA GLY A 145 -7.18 -1.29 0.39
C GLY A 145 -8.62 -1.74 0.57
N SER A 146 -9.04 -1.99 1.80
CA SER A 146 -10.44 -2.37 2.11
C SER A 146 -11.41 -1.21 1.87
N VAL A 147 -11.01 0.01 2.22
CA VAL A 147 -11.81 1.23 1.93
C VAL A 147 -11.96 1.43 0.43
N VAL A 148 -10.87 1.32 -0.34
CA VAL A 148 -10.90 1.43 -1.80
C VAL A 148 -11.79 0.34 -2.41
N SER A 149 -11.67 -0.91 -1.96
CA SER A 149 -12.51 -2.03 -2.44
C SER A 149 -13.99 -1.80 -2.21
N LYS A 150 -14.36 -1.21 -1.06
CA LYS A 150 -15.75 -0.86 -0.74
C LYS A 150 -16.29 0.24 -1.64
N LEU A 151 -15.51 1.30 -1.84
CA LEU A 151 -15.98 2.53 -2.50
C LEU A 151 -15.77 2.53 -4.01
N ARG A 152 -14.82 1.75 -4.50
CA ARG A 152 -14.43 1.67 -5.92
C ARG A 152 -14.16 0.23 -6.38
N PRO A 153 -15.13 -0.71 -6.24
CA PRO A 153 -14.95 -2.08 -6.71
C PRO A 153 -14.65 -2.12 -8.21
N SER A 154 -13.87 -3.11 -8.65
CA SER A 154 -13.49 -3.28 -10.06
C SER A 154 -14.66 -3.79 -10.93
N GLY A 155 -15.60 -4.50 -10.32
CA GLY A 155 -16.66 -5.20 -11.03
C GLY A 155 -16.16 -6.43 -11.81
N ARG A 156 -14.92 -6.85 -11.61
CA ARG A 156 -14.32 -8.02 -12.26
C ARG A 156 -14.42 -9.27 -11.38
N PRO A 157 -14.32 -10.48 -11.95
CA PRO A 157 -14.28 -11.72 -11.19
C PRO A 157 -12.88 -11.95 -10.56
N LEU A 158 -12.38 -10.92 -9.90
CA LEU A 158 -11.08 -10.85 -9.21
C LEU A 158 -11.29 -10.21 -7.85
N PRO A 159 -10.47 -10.53 -6.84
CA PRO A 159 -10.46 -9.77 -5.60
C PRO A 159 -10.10 -8.31 -5.88
N ASP A 160 -10.82 -7.38 -5.28
CA ASP A 160 -10.49 -5.96 -5.41
C ASP A 160 -9.25 -5.58 -4.60
N PHE A 161 -8.98 -6.32 -3.53
CA PHE A 161 -7.81 -6.14 -2.67
C PHE A 161 -7.07 -7.46 -2.48
N VAL A 162 -5.77 -7.47 -2.78
CA VAL A 162 -4.89 -8.64 -2.63
C VAL A 162 -3.71 -8.27 -1.73
N HIS A 163 -3.31 -9.20 -0.88
CA HIS A 163 -2.13 -9.09 -0.01
C HIS A 163 -1.17 -10.25 -0.30
N THR A 164 0.13 -9.99 -0.35
CA THR A 164 1.19 -10.99 -0.62
C THR A 164 2.48 -10.62 0.11
N PRO A 165 3.32 -11.56 0.59
CA PRO A 165 3.14 -13.01 0.51
C PRO A 165 2.28 -13.58 1.64
N ASP A 166 2.27 -12.95 2.81
CA ASP A 166 1.61 -13.45 4.02
C ASP A 166 1.24 -12.30 4.94
N TRP A 167 0.39 -12.55 5.94
CA TRP A 167 0.12 -11.60 7.00
C TRP A 167 1.41 -11.25 7.75
N MET A 168 1.70 -9.96 7.84
CA MET A 168 2.81 -9.49 8.66
C MET A 168 2.52 -9.72 10.13
N SER A 169 3.51 -10.24 10.84
CA SER A 169 3.45 -10.48 12.28
C SER A 169 4.66 -9.95 13.03
N ASN A 170 4.47 -9.61 14.28
CA ASN A 170 5.51 -9.23 15.22
C ASN A 170 5.35 -10.05 16.50
N ASN A 171 6.41 -10.73 16.95
CA ASN A 171 6.41 -11.56 18.15
C ASN A 171 5.24 -12.58 18.20
N GLY A 172 4.88 -13.17 17.06
CA GLY A 172 3.82 -14.18 16.93
C GLY A 172 2.39 -13.62 16.88
N SER A 173 2.22 -12.30 16.90
CA SER A 173 0.93 -11.64 16.74
C SER A 173 0.85 -10.93 15.37
N PHE A 174 -0.27 -11.03 14.68
CA PHE A 174 -0.48 -10.26 13.45
C PHE A 174 -0.52 -8.76 13.75
N LEU A 175 -0.01 -7.97 12.80
CA LEU A 175 -0.06 -6.51 12.90
C LEU A 175 -1.48 -5.99 12.62
N PRO A 176 -1.95 -4.96 13.33
CA PRO A 176 -3.19 -4.27 13.00
C PRO A 176 -3.03 -3.45 11.70
N GLY A 177 -4.14 -3.09 11.07
CA GLY A 177 -4.14 -2.25 9.86
C GLY A 177 -4.01 -3.02 8.55
N GLN A 178 -3.99 -4.35 8.57
CA GLN A 178 -3.92 -5.19 7.36
C GLN A 178 -5.31 -5.63 6.86
N SER A 179 -6.30 -5.63 7.73
CA SER A 179 -7.64 -6.17 7.48
C SER A 179 -8.69 -5.08 7.25
N ALA A 180 -9.90 -5.51 6.96
CA ALA A 180 -11.05 -4.63 6.76
C ALA A 180 -11.64 -4.05 8.06
N GLY A 181 -11.19 -4.51 9.22
CA GLY A 181 -11.68 -4.02 10.50
C GLY A 181 -13.21 -3.98 10.57
N PHE A 182 -13.79 -2.88 10.98
CA PHE A 182 -15.25 -2.74 11.14
C PHE A 182 -16.05 -2.82 9.82
N LEU A 183 -15.40 -2.80 8.66
CA LEU A 183 -16.09 -3.05 7.38
C LEU A 183 -16.45 -4.52 7.16
N GLY A 184 -15.89 -5.42 7.97
CA GLY A 184 -16.18 -6.85 7.96
C GLY A 184 -15.34 -7.66 6.97
N ALA A 185 -15.23 -8.95 7.25
CA ALA A 185 -14.31 -9.89 6.57
C ALA A 185 -14.54 -10.02 5.04
N SER A 186 -15.71 -9.58 4.54
CA SER A 186 -15.98 -9.56 3.09
C SER A 186 -15.07 -8.60 2.31
N LEU A 187 -14.47 -7.65 2.99
CA LEU A 187 -13.56 -6.65 2.45
C LEU A 187 -12.12 -6.85 2.92
N ASP A 188 -11.83 -7.97 3.59
CA ASP A 188 -10.45 -8.36 3.87
C ASP A 188 -9.69 -8.61 2.55
N PRO A 189 -8.38 -8.37 2.54
CA PRO A 189 -7.57 -8.71 1.38
C PRO A 189 -7.57 -10.22 1.11
N PHE A 190 -7.57 -10.58 -0.16
CA PHE A 190 -7.28 -11.95 -0.57
C PHE A 190 -5.79 -12.23 -0.39
N LEU A 191 -5.45 -13.22 0.41
CA LEU A 191 -4.07 -13.61 0.66
C LEU A 191 -3.56 -14.47 -0.50
N ALA A 192 -2.60 -13.95 -1.27
CA ALA A 192 -2.09 -14.60 -2.46
C ALA A 192 -0.95 -15.60 -2.20
N GLY A 193 -0.36 -15.58 -1.01
CA GLY A 193 0.79 -16.43 -0.70
C GLY A 193 2.09 -15.99 -1.37
N ASP A 194 3.13 -16.82 -1.25
CA ASP A 194 4.48 -16.55 -1.76
C ASP A 194 4.69 -17.13 -3.18
N PRO A 195 4.68 -16.26 -4.22
CA PRO A 195 4.80 -16.70 -5.60
C PRO A 195 6.23 -17.11 -6.01
N SER A 196 7.21 -16.99 -5.14
CA SER A 196 8.58 -17.47 -5.38
C SER A 196 8.74 -18.98 -5.13
N ARG A 197 7.77 -19.59 -4.46
CA ARG A 197 7.83 -21.02 -4.12
C ARG A 197 7.67 -21.88 -5.36
N PRO A 198 8.43 -22.97 -5.47
CA PRO A 198 8.30 -23.89 -6.59
C PRO A 198 6.92 -24.56 -6.71
N ASP A 199 6.26 -24.75 -5.56
CA ASP A 199 4.92 -25.32 -5.41
C ASP A 199 3.80 -24.27 -5.34
N TYR A 200 4.09 -23.03 -5.79
CA TYR A 200 3.13 -21.94 -5.71
C TYR A 200 1.83 -22.28 -6.44
N ALA A 201 0.78 -22.29 -5.69
CA ALA A 201 -0.59 -22.41 -6.19
C ALA A 201 -1.53 -21.69 -5.23
N ILE A 202 -2.49 -20.98 -5.77
CA ILE A 202 -3.53 -20.37 -4.94
C ILE A 202 -4.55 -21.43 -4.56
N PRO A 203 -4.76 -21.70 -3.25
CA PRO A 203 -5.79 -22.65 -2.82
C PRO A 203 -7.16 -22.26 -3.37
N GLY A 204 -7.81 -23.21 -4.04
CA GLY A 204 -9.14 -23.01 -4.63
C GLY A 204 -9.16 -22.43 -6.04
N LEU A 205 -8.09 -21.85 -6.58
CA LEU A 205 -8.03 -21.45 -8.00
C LEU A 205 -7.71 -22.61 -8.94
N SER A 206 -7.07 -23.67 -8.44
CA SER A 206 -6.97 -24.96 -9.13
C SER A 206 -8.09 -25.86 -8.64
N LEU A 207 -8.99 -26.24 -9.53
CA LEU A 207 -10.00 -27.24 -9.20
C LEU A 207 -9.30 -28.59 -8.93
N PRO A 208 -9.66 -29.29 -7.84
CA PRO A 208 -9.26 -30.69 -7.69
C PRO A 208 -9.60 -31.48 -8.96
N LYS A 209 -8.74 -32.41 -9.35
CA LYS A 209 -8.90 -33.19 -10.61
C LYS A 209 -10.28 -33.88 -10.70
N GLU A 210 -10.89 -34.20 -9.56
CA GLU A 210 -12.18 -34.86 -9.43
C GLU A 210 -13.37 -33.90 -9.51
N LEU A 211 -13.13 -32.57 -9.51
CA LEU A 211 -14.18 -31.55 -9.47
C LEU A 211 -14.25 -30.81 -10.80
N SER A 212 -15.20 -31.19 -11.66
CA SER A 212 -15.47 -30.43 -12.88
C SER A 212 -16.27 -29.16 -12.61
N LEU A 213 -16.14 -28.15 -13.48
CA LEU A 213 -16.97 -26.93 -13.43
C LEU A 213 -18.46 -27.26 -13.35
N ARG A 214 -18.93 -28.27 -14.10
CA ARG A 214 -20.32 -28.72 -14.06
C ARG A 214 -20.75 -29.18 -12.66
N ARG A 215 -19.91 -29.99 -11.99
CA ARG A 215 -20.21 -30.43 -10.60
C ARG A 215 -20.22 -29.23 -9.62
N MET A 216 -19.45 -28.18 -9.89
CA MET A 216 -19.51 -26.95 -9.10
C MET A 216 -20.80 -26.19 -9.36
N ASP A 217 -21.25 -26.08 -10.60
CA ASP A 217 -22.54 -25.45 -10.95
C ASP A 217 -23.70 -26.22 -10.30
N ASP A 218 -23.68 -27.55 -10.36
CA ASP A 218 -24.70 -28.41 -9.72
C ASP A 218 -24.74 -28.18 -8.18
N ARG A 219 -23.57 -28.07 -7.52
CA ARG A 219 -23.49 -27.76 -6.08
C ARG A 219 -24.02 -26.39 -5.77
N ARG A 220 -23.73 -25.38 -6.61
CA ARG A 220 -24.25 -24.03 -6.45
C ARG A 220 -25.78 -24.01 -6.58
N ALA A 221 -26.32 -24.70 -7.59
CA ALA A 221 -27.77 -24.82 -7.76
C ALA A 221 -28.44 -25.46 -6.54
N LEU A 222 -27.81 -26.52 -5.99
CA LEU A 222 -28.29 -27.18 -4.79
C LEU A 222 -28.26 -26.25 -3.56
N LEU A 223 -27.15 -25.53 -3.34
CA LEU A 223 -27.04 -24.55 -2.25
C LEU A 223 -28.12 -23.46 -2.36
N ASN A 224 -28.32 -22.88 -3.54
CA ASN A 224 -29.36 -21.89 -3.77
C ASN A 224 -30.77 -22.47 -3.44
N THR A 225 -31.04 -23.73 -3.76
CA THR A 225 -32.31 -24.38 -3.45
C THR A 225 -32.49 -24.55 -1.94
N ILE A 226 -31.44 -24.95 -1.23
CA ILE A 226 -31.45 -25.09 0.24
C ILE A 226 -31.66 -23.74 0.92
N ASP A 227 -30.93 -22.72 0.49
CA ASP A 227 -31.00 -21.36 1.04
C ASP A 227 -32.39 -20.74 0.83
N HIS A 228 -33.00 -20.94 -0.33
CA HIS A 228 -34.39 -20.53 -0.59
C HIS A 228 -35.40 -21.22 0.33
N THR A 229 -35.10 -22.46 0.77
CA THR A 229 -35.98 -23.25 1.62
C THR A 229 -35.84 -22.88 3.10
N LEU A 230 -34.65 -22.40 3.53
CA LEU A 230 -34.35 -22.07 4.93
C LEU A 230 -34.80 -20.66 5.36
N GLY A 231 -35.32 -19.86 4.43
CA GLY A 231 -35.94 -18.56 4.72
C GLY A 231 -34.98 -17.44 5.15
N ARG A 232 -35.31 -16.26 4.71
CA ARG A 232 -34.56 -14.99 4.81
C ARG A 232 -34.06 -14.64 6.21
N VAL A 233 -32.84 -15.01 6.52
CA VAL A 233 -32.07 -14.45 7.63
C VAL A 233 -31.01 -13.52 7.02
N GLN A 234 -30.97 -12.29 7.45
CA GLN A 234 -30.07 -11.22 6.92
C GLN A 234 -28.58 -11.61 6.92
N SER A 235 -28.16 -12.54 7.77
CA SER A 235 -26.83 -13.14 7.77
C SER A 235 -26.56 -14.06 6.56
N ILE A 236 -27.60 -14.60 5.91
CA ILE A 236 -27.51 -15.49 4.75
C ILE A 236 -27.17 -14.69 3.49
N ASP A 237 -27.69 -13.48 3.33
CA ASP A 237 -27.42 -12.63 2.14
C ASP A 237 -25.94 -12.27 2.03
N ASN A 238 -25.29 -11.96 3.14
CA ASN A 238 -23.83 -11.73 3.17
C ASN A 238 -23.05 -13.00 2.82
N LEU A 239 -23.45 -14.14 3.36
CA LEU A 239 -22.81 -15.44 3.09
C LEU A 239 -22.96 -15.84 1.62
N GLN A 240 -24.13 -15.63 1.02
CA GLN A 240 -24.38 -15.89 -0.41
C GLN A 240 -23.52 -15.01 -1.31
N ALA A 241 -23.31 -13.73 -0.96
CA ALA A 241 -22.43 -12.83 -1.70
C ALA A 241 -20.98 -13.32 -1.67
N HIS A 242 -20.54 -13.87 -0.52
CA HIS A 242 -19.20 -14.47 -0.40
C HIS A 242 -19.06 -15.75 -1.25
N TYR A 243 -20.01 -16.68 -1.19
CA TYR A 243 -20.00 -17.87 -2.01
C TYR A 243 -20.03 -17.54 -3.50
N LYS A 244 -20.82 -16.54 -3.91
CA LYS A 244 -20.87 -16.07 -5.29
C LYS A 244 -19.50 -15.57 -5.77
N ARG A 245 -18.87 -14.69 -4.99
CA ARG A 245 -17.52 -14.14 -5.31
C ARG A 245 -16.47 -15.25 -5.36
N ALA A 246 -16.46 -16.14 -4.38
CA ALA A 246 -15.53 -17.27 -4.36
C ALA A 246 -15.71 -18.17 -5.58
N PHE A 247 -16.97 -18.45 -5.95
CA PHE A 247 -17.29 -19.25 -7.14
C PHE A 247 -16.85 -18.53 -8.43
N GLU A 248 -17.14 -17.25 -8.58
CA GLU A 248 -16.72 -16.44 -9.72
C GLU A 248 -15.20 -16.44 -9.86
N LEU A 249 -14.48 -16.28 -8.76
CA LEU A 249 -13.02 -16.33 -8.73
C LEU A 249 -12.49 -17.70 -9.19
N ILE A 250 -12.99 -18.81 -8.61
CA ILE A 250 -12.55 -20.17 -8.90
C ILE A 250 -12.89 -20.56 -10.35
N SER A 251 -14.04 -20.13 -10.87
CA SER A 251 -14.47 -20.43 -12.24
C SER A 251 -13.84 -19.55 -13.31
N SER A 252 -13.24 -18.40 -12.92
CA SER A 252 -12.69 -17.42 -13.85
C SER A 252 -11.36 -17.86 -14.47
N PRO A 253 -11.27 -18.02 -15.80
CA PRO A 253 -9.99 -18.19 -16.48
C PRO A 253 -9.10 -16.96 -16.37
N GLU A 254 -9.70 -15.77 -16.26
CA GLU A 254 -8.99 -14.49 -16.08
C GLU A 254 -8.26 -14.47 -14.73
N ALA A 255 -8.95 -14.87 -13.66
CA ALA A 255 -8.35 -14.97 -12.33
C ALA A 255 -7.17 -15.97 -12.33
N ARG A 256 -7.37 -17.18 -12.86
CA ARG A 256 -6.27 -18.16 -12.95
C ARG A 256 -5.06 -17.61 -13.69
N ARG A 257 -5.26 -16.94 -14.83
CA ARG A 257 -4.14 -16.32 -15.58
C ARG A 257 -3.45 -15.21 -14.82
N ALA A 258 -4.20 -14.39 -14.08
CA ALA A 258 -3.64 -13.27 -13.32
C ALA A 258 -2.64 -13.75 -12.24
N PHE A 259 -2.97 -14.84 -11.55
CA PHE A 259 -2.13 -15.41 -10.50
C PHE A 259 -1.06 -16.38 -11.01
N ASP A 260 -1.07 -16.78 -12.27
CA ASP A 260 -0.11 -17.73 -12.84
C ASP A 260 1.20 -17.05 -13.24
N LEU A 261 2.18 -17.03 -12.34
CA LEU A 261 3.51 -16.52 -12.63
C LEU A 261 4.31 -17.43 -13.57
N ALA A 262 3.94 -18.69 -13.71
CA ALA A 262 4.64 -19.59 -14.64
C ALA A 262 4.38 -19.21 -16.11
N ALA A 263 3.32 -18.45 -16.38
CA ALA A 263 3.05 -17.90 -17.70
C ALA A 263 4.00 -16.73 -18.09
N GLU A 264 4.74 -16.16 -17.14
CA GLU A 264 5.74 -15.13 -17.45
C GLU A 264 7.03 -15.75 -17.99
N PRO A 265 7.67 -15.13 -18.99
CA PRO A 265 8.98 -15.55 -19.46
C PRO A 265 10.01 -15.59 -18.31
N ALA A 266 10.92 -16.58 -18.34
CA ALA A 266 11.97 -16.72 -17.34
C ALA A 266 12.78 -15.42 -17.17
N SER A 267 13.14 -14.76 -18.29
CA SER A 267 13.86 -13.48 -18.28
C SER A 267 13.15 -12.35 -17.54
N VAL A 268 11.80 -12.34 -17.57
CA VAL A 268 11.01 -11.38 -16.80
C VAL A 268 11.09 -11.73 -15.31
N ARG A 269 10.93 -13.00 -14.94
CA ARG A 269 11.03 -13.45 -13.56
C ARG A 269 12.42 -13.19 -12.97
N GLU A 270 13.49 -13.45 -13.74
CA GLU A 270 14.88 -13.16 -13.37
C GLU A 270 15.11 -11.66 -13.17
N ARG A 271 14.56 -10.82 -14.05
CA ARG A 271 14.63 -9.36 -13.91
C ARG A 271 14.09 -8.88 -12.57
N TYR A 272 13.02 -9.49 -12.06
CA TYR A 272 12.45 -9.23 -10.74
C TYR A 272 13.20 -9.94 -9.59
N GLY A 273 14.23 -10.73 -9.86
CA GLY A 273 15.11 -11.30 -8.84
C GLY A 273 14.90 -12.78 -8.55
N LEU A 274 14.18 -13.52 -9.39
CA LEU A 274 14.15 -14.97 -9.28
C LEU A 274 15.43 -15.57 -9.85
N ASP A 275 16.37 -15.82 -8.97
CA ASP A 275 17.60 -16.56 -9.25
C ASP A 275 17.92 -17.48 -8.07
N PRO A 276 17.54 -18.77 -8.15
CA PRO A 276 17.72 -19.70 -7.04
C PRO A 276 19.18 -19.98 -6.71
N ASP A 277 20.10 -19.72 -7.66
CA ASP A 277 21.53 -19.91 -7.47
C ASP A 277 22.26 -18.62 -7.02
N ASN A 278 21.54 -17.48 -6.99
CA ASN A 278 22.13 -16.23 -6.55
C ASN A 278 22.48 -16.26 -5.05
N PRO A 279 23.74 -16.04 -4.66
CA PRO A 279 24.16 -16.01 -3.26
C PRO A 279 23.38 -15.00 -2.41
N ARG A 280 22.97 -13.86 -2.99
CA ARG A 280 22.16 -12.83 -2.30
C ARG A 280 20.79 -13.37 -1.93
N THR A 281 20.14 -14.14 -2.82
CA THR A 281 18.86 -14.79 -2.55
C THR A 281 18.99 -15.77 -1.37
N LYS A 282 20.09 -16.57 -1.35
CA LYS A 282 20.38 -17.50 -0.24
C LYS A 282 20.63 -16.75 1.08
N GLU A 283 21.37 -15.65 1.02
CA GLU A 283 21.67 -14.82 2.19
C GLU A 283 20.41 -14.11 2.72
N ALA A 284 19.59 -13.54 1.85
CA ALA A 284 18.31 -12.92 2.22
C ALA A 284 17.35 -13.89 2.88
N ARG A 285 17.36 -15.18 2.52
CA ARG A 285 16.55 -16.22 3.18
C ARG A 285 16.85 -16.39 4.67
N LYS A 286 18.04 -16.05 5.13
CA LYS A 286 18.40 -16.06 6.55
C LYS A 286 17.62 -15.00 7.33
N PHE A 287 17.17 -13.96 6.65
CA PHE A 287 16.38 -12.87 7.21
C PHE A 287 14.88 -13.02 6.93
N GLY A 288 14.45 -14.21 6.50
CA GLY A 288 13.06 -14.65 6.60
C GLY A 288 12.10 -14.13 5.56
N GLY A 289 12.54 -13.76 4.36
CA GLY A 289 11.49 -13.58 3.42
C GLY A 289 11.76 -12.72 2.20
N LEU A 290 12.88 -12.07 2.12
CA LEU A 290 13.20 -11.19 1.01
C LEU A 290 13.36 -11.86 -0.37
N PRO A 291 13.73 -13.15 -0.50
CA PRO A 291 13.81 -13.83 -1.80
C PRO A 291 12.53 -13.78 -2.62
N HIS A 292 11.37 -13.75 -1.96
CA HIS A 292 10.07 -13.67 -2.64
C HIS A 292 9.72 -12.24 -3.10
N LEU A 293 10.40 -11.23 -2.58
CA LEU A 293 10.04 -9.83 -2.80
C LEU A 293 9.84 -9.49 -4.28
N GLY A 294 10.80 -9.84 -5.12
CA GLY A 294 10.70 -9.60 -6.56
C GLY A 294 9.52 -10.30 -7.20
N GLN A 295 9.25 -11.55 -6.82
CA GLN A 295 8.14 -12.30 -7.37
C GLN A 295 6.77 -11.79 -6.86
N CYS A 296 6.70 -11.30 -5.62
CA CYS A 296 5.51 -10.62 -5.11
C CYS A 296 5.23 -9.31 -5.88
N LEU A 297 6.27 -8.54 -6.19
CA LEU A 297 6.14 -7.32 -7.01
C LEU A 297 5.73 -7.65 -8.46
N LEU A 298 6.24 -8.74 -9.04
CA LEU A 298 5.79 -9.23 -10.34
C LEU A 298 4.32 -9.67 -10.31
N LEU A 299 3.92 -10.38 -9.26
CA LEU A 299 2.51 -10.74 -9.06
C LEU A 299 1.64 -9.48 -8.95
N ALA A 300 2.08 -8.47 -8.19
CA ALA A 300 1.35 -7.20 -8.07
C ALA A 300 1.14 -6.54 -9.44
N ARG A 301 2.17 -6.47 -10.30
CA ARG A 301 2.03 -5.95 -11.67
C ARG A 301 0.99 -6.73 -12.47
N ARG A 302 1.02 -8.07 -12.45
CA ARG A 302 0.06 -8.92 -13.15
C ARG A 302 -1.38 -8.71 -12.68
N LEU A 303 -1.57 -8.61 -11.38
CA LEU A 303 -2.89 -8.38 -10.78
C LEU A 303 -3.46 -7.02 -11.17
N ILE A 304 -2.63 -5.97 -11.15
CA ILE A 304 -3.04 -4.64 -11.62
C ILE A 304 -3.40 -4.67 -13.11
N GLU A 305 -2.59 -5.31 -13.95
CA GLU A 305 -2.86 -5.49 -15.38
C GLU A 305 -4.18 -6.24 -15.63
N ALA A 306 -4.54 -7.20 -14.77
CA ALA A 306 -5.82 -7.90 -14.80
C ALA A 306 -6.99 -7.06 -14.23
N GLY A 307 -6.73 -5.93 -13.59
CA GLY A 307 -7.73 -4.98 -13.10
C GLY A 307 -8.05 -5.07 -11.60
N VAL A 308 -7.20 -5.71 -10.79
CA VAL A 308 -7.26 -5.63 -9.33
C VAL A 308 -7.06 -4.18 -8.89
N ARG A 309 -7.84 -3.74 -7.91
CA ARG A 309 -7.79 -2.34 -7.44
C ARG A 309 -6.60 -2.04 -6.55
N VAL A 310 -6.34 -2.92 -5.59
CA VAL A 310 -5.27 -2.70 -4.62
C VAL A 310 -4.47 -3.98 -4.42
N VAL A 311 -3.16 -3.85 -4.45
CA VAL A 311 -2.24 -4.92 -4.04
C VAL A 311 -1.31 -4.37 -2.98
N THR A 312 -1.32 -4.99 -1.79
CA THR A 312 -0.30 -4.75 -0.78
C THR A 312 0.76 -5.84 -0.87
N VAL A 313 2.00 -5.41 -1.05
CA VAL A 313 3.17 -6.27 -1.00
C VAL A 313 3.92 -5.97 0.28
N CYS A 314 4.12 -6.95 1.14
CA CYS A 314 4.95 -6.84 2.33
C CYS A 314 6.28 -7.60 2.18
N THR A 315 7.24 -7.33 3.05
CA THR A 315 8.57 -7.92 2.94
C THR A 315 8.66 -9.33 3.54
N GLY A 316 7.68 -9.75 4.30
CA GLY A 316 7.63 -11.12 4.83
C GLY A 316 6.68 -11.28 6.00
N ALA A 317 6.60 -12.52 6.52
CA ALA A 317 5.74 -12.86 7.65
C ALA A 317 6.35 -12.48 9.01
N ARG A 318 7.64 -12.13 9.07
CA ARG A 318 8.36 -11.87 10.31
C ARG A 318 8.99 -10.48 10.31
N TYR A 319 8.56 -9.70 11.25
CA TYR A 319 8.95 -8.31 11.41
C TYR A 319 10.45 -8.11 11.70
N ASP A 320 11.01 -8.94 12.57
CA ASP A 320 12.42 -8.92 12.99
C ASP A 320 13.42 -9.27 11.85
N GLN A 321 12.93 -9.51 10.66
CA GLN A 321 13.71 -9.92 9.50
C GLN A 321 13.52 -8.99 8.30
N SER A 322 12.96 -7.81 8.54
CA SER A 322 12.68 -6.79 7.52
C SER A 322 13.59 -5.57 7.69
N TRP A 323 13.05 -4.36 7.60
CA TRP A 323 13.82 -3.12 7.70
C TRP A 323 14.14 -2.68 9.13
N ASP A 324 13.83 -3.52 10.12
CA ASP A 324 14.08 -3.27 11.54
C ASP A 324 15.56 -3.53 11.92
N THR A 325 16.44 -2.67 11.48
CA THR A 325 17.89 -2.85 11.48
C THR A 325 18.58 -2.18 12.67
N HIS A 326 18.21 -2.58 13.88
CA HIS A 326 18.83 -2.09 15.12
C HIS A 326 20.29 -2.46 15.29
N ARG A 327 20.69 -3.60 14.70
CA ARG A 327 22.03 -4.20 14.78
C ARG A 327 22.49 -4.60 13.41
N ASP A 328 23.79 -4.58 13.20
CA ASP A 328 24.39 -4.89 11.88
C ASP A 328 23.74 -4.10 10.74
N HIS A 329 23.32 -2.87 11.01
CA HIS A 329 22.50 -2.04 10.14
C HIS A 329 23.05 -1.94 8.72
N PHE A 330 24.26 -1.43 8.56
CA PHE A 330 24.89 -1.25 7.24
C PHE A 330 25.19 -2.58 6.56
N PRO A 331 25.75 -3.62 7.23
CA PRO A 331 25.93 -4.93 6.66
C PRO A 331 24.60 -5.56 6.17
N LEU A 332 23.53 -5.48 6.95
CA LEU A 332 22.20 -6.01 6.56
C LEU A 332 21.62 -5.28 5.35
N LEU A 333 21.66 -3.96 5.37
CA LEU A 333 21.24 -3.15 4.23
C LEU A 333 22.01 -3.53 2.98
N LYS A 334 23.36 -3.50 3.04
CA LYS A 334 24.24 -3.72 1.89
C LYS A 334 24.13 -5.11 1.29
N ARG A 335 24.04 -6.15 2.12
CA ARG A 335 24.13 -7.55 1.66
C ARG A 335 22.76 -8.17 1.32
N SER A 336 21.70 -7.72 1.97
CA SER A 336 20.40 -8.38 1.88
C SER A 336 19.29 -7.46 1.41
N LEU A 337 18.99 -6.39 2.16
CA LEU A 337 17.77 -5.60 1.93
C LEU A 337 17.86 -4.77 0.64
N LEU A 338 18.93 -4.01 0.46
CA LEU A 338 19.06 -3.10 -0.67
C LEU A 338 19.20 -3.82 -2.02
N PRO A 339 20.00 -4.90 -2.16
CA PRO A 339 20.08 -5.61 -3.43
C PRO A 339 18.73 -6.15 -3.91
N MET A 340 17.92 -6.70 -3.01
CA MET A 340 16.60 -7.25 -3.35
C MET A 340 15.58 -6.15 -3.65
N PHE A 341 15.60 -5.07 -2.85
CA PHE A 341 14.77 -3.90 -3.08
C PHE A 341 15.12 -3.21 -4.40
N ASP A 342 16.39 -2.91 -4.62
CA ASP A 342 16.88 -2.24 -5.84
C ASP A 342 16.47 -3.02 -7.10
N GLN A 343 16.64 -4.35 -7.08
CA GLN A 343 16.27 -5.19 -8.22
C GLN A 343 14.77 -5.26 -8.43
N GLY A 344 14.01 -5.65 -7.42
CA GLY A 344 12.58 -5.92 -7.55
C GLY A 344 11.77 -4.64 -7.78
N PHE A 345 12.04 -3.58 -7.02
CA PHE A 345 11.29 -2.33 -7.12
C PHE A 345 11.60 -1.57 -8.41
N SER A 346 12.87 -1.56 -8.84
CA SER A 346 13.22 -0.97 -10.14
C SER A 346 12.57 -1.73 -11.29
N ALA A 347 12.55 -3.06 -11.24
CA ALA A 347 11.89 -3.88 -12.26
C ALA A 347 10.38 -3.60 -12.32
N LEU A 348 9.73 -3.41 -11.16
CA LEU A 348 8.32 -3.02 -11.10
C LEU A 348 8.05 -1.69 -11.80
N LEU A 349 8.83 -0.65 -11.46
CA LEU A 349 8.64 0.69 -12.05
C LEU A 349 8.87 0.67 -13.55
N GLU A 350 9.95 0.00 -14.00
CA GLU A 350 10.27 -0.13 -15.41
C GLU A 350 9.18 -0.90 -16.19
N ASP A 351 8.69 -2.02 -15.63
CA ASP A 351 7.68 -2.86 -16.28
C ASP A 351 6.32 -2.13 -16.37
N LEU A 352 5.92 -1.42 -15.30
CA LEU A 352 4.71 -0.60 -15.32
C LEU A 352 4.80 0.55 -16.33
N ASP A 353 5.95 1.23 -16.42
CA ASP A 353 6.18 2.33 -17.35
C ASP A 353 6.17 1.83 -18.81
N GLN A 354 6.94 0.77 -19.12
CA GLN A 354 7.01 0.16 -20.46
C GLN A 354 5.64 -0.34 -20.97
N ARG A 355 4.75 -0.75 -20.07
CA ARG A 355 3.39 -1.21 -20.40
C ARG A 355 2.35 -0.09 -20.42
N GLY A 356 2.73 1.15 -20.08
CA GLY A 356 1.80 2.27 -19.93
C GLY A 356 0.86 2.11 -18.71
N LEU A 357 1.14 1.16 -17.83
CA LEU A 357 0.34 0.93 -16.61
C LEU A 357 0.65 1.95 -15.52
N LEU A 358 1.84 2.55 -15.55
CA LEU A 358 2.26 3.54 -14.55
C LEU A 358 1.39 4.80 -14.58
N ASP A 359 0.84 5.15 -15.74
CA ASP A 359 -0.04 6.31 -15.88
C ASP A 359 -1.33 6.20 -15.05
N ASP A 360 -1.84 4.96 -14.88
CA ASP A 360 -3.08 4.65 -14.20
C ASP A 360 -2.88 3.93 -12.84
N THR A 361 -1.65 3.65 -12.46
CA THR A 361 -1.31 2.93 -11.22
C THR A 361 -0.54 3.83 -10.28
N LEU A 362 -1.07 4.05 -9.07
CA LEU A 362 -0.30 4.66 -7.99
C LEU A 362 0.53 3.58 -7.29
N VAL A 363 1.84 3.79 -7.23
CA VAL A 363 2.76 2.95 -6.45
C VAL A 363 3.21 3.76 -5.24
N VAL A 364 3.07 3.20 -4.04
CA VAL A 364 3.50 3.83 -2.78
C VAL A 364 4.38 2.84 -2.02
N ALA A 365 5.65 3.20 -1.80
CA ALA A 365 6.55 2.42 -0.95
C ALA A 365 6.81 3.19 0.34
N MET A 366 6.43 2.61 1.49
CA MET A 366 6.53 3.27 2.80
C MET A 366 6.71 2.26 3.93
N GLY A 367 7.47 2.68 4.94
CA GLY A 367 7.48 2.04 6.26
C GLY A 367 6.65 2.85 7.24
N GLU A 368 6.61 2.37 8.47
CA GLU A 368 5.85 3.02 9.54
C GLU A 368 6.58 4.20 10.17
N PHE A 369 7.90 4.26 10.09
CA PHE A 369 8.75 5.38 10.53
C PHE A 369 10.17 5.26 9.92
N GLY A 370 11.07 6.18 10.28
CA GLY A 370 12.48 6.18 9.90
C GLY A 370 13.38 5.62 11.00
N ARG A 371 14.67 5.93 10.89
CA ARG A 371 15.69 5.52 11.84
C ARG A 371 16.41 6.72 12.42
N THR A 372 16.95 6.56 13.65
CA THR A 372 17.63 7.63 14.39
C THR A 372 18.66 8.35 13.54
N PRO A 373 18.72 9.68 13.59
CA PRO A 373 19.69 10.46 12.82
C PRO A 373 21.13 10.10 13.16
N ARG A 374 21.41 9.83 14.44
CA ARG A 374 22.75 9.45 14.89
C ARG A 374 22.90 7.95 14.98
N VAL A 375 23.96 7.41 14.38
CA VAL A 375 24.35 5.99 14.52
C VAL A 375 24.63 5.67 15.97
N GLY A 376 24.11 4.54 16.47
CA GLY A 376 24.22 4.10 17.87
C GLY A 376 23.32 4.85 18.86
N GLN A 377 22.43 5.74 18.39
CA GLN A 377 21.45 6.42 19.25
C GLN A 377 20.35 5.45 19.67
N ILE A 378 19.98 5.46 20.94
CA ILE A 378 18.93 4.62 21.52
C ILE A 378 17.72 5.48 21.84
N THR A 379 16.54 5.07 21.39
CA THR A 379 15.26 5.76 21.56
C THR A 379 14.11 4.80 21.93
N SER A 380 14.35 3.50 21.89
CA SER A 380 13.39 2.46 22.27
C SER A 380 14.05 1.38 23.14
N ASP A 381 13.22 0.51 23.73
CA ASP A 381 13.71 -0.63 24.54
C ASP A 381 14.45 -1.68 23.70
N ALA A 382 14.24 -1.71 22.37
CA ALA A 382 14.97 -2.57 21.45
C ALA A 382 16.44 -2.14 21.34
N GLY A 383 16.70 -0.85 21.50
CA GLY A 383 18.03 -0.24 21.47
C GLY A 383 18.68 -0.29 20.09
N ALA A 384 19.94 0.09 20.03
CA ALA A 384 20.78 -0.04 18.83
C ALA A 384 22.18 -0.45 19.29
N ASP A 385 22.89 -1.22 18.45
CA ASP A 385 24.33 -1.41 18.64
C ASP A 385 25.13 -0.17 18.18
N LYS A 386 26.45 -0.18 18.33
CA LYS A 386 27.30 0.96 17.96
C LYS A 386 27.24 1.32 16.46
N GLY A 387 26.84 0.39 15.63
CA GLY A 387 26.70 0.56 14.17
C GLY A 387 25.25 0.57 13.71
N GLY A 388 24.28 0.49 14.64
CA GLY A 388 22.87 0.41 14.38
C GLY A 388 22.14 1.75 14.44
N ARG A 389 20.89 1.72 14.06
CA ARG A 389 19.95 2.86 14.21
C ARG A 389 18.64 2.37 14.81
N ASP A 390 18.14 3.09 15.81
CA ASP A 390 16.89 2.81 16.51
C ASP A 390 15.68 3.50 15.81
N HIS A 391 14.49 3.38 16.35
CA HIS A 391 13.26 3.95 15.82
C HIS A 391 13.29 5.48 15.80
N TRP A 392 12.79 6.08 14.69
CA TRP A 392 12.68 7.53 14.58
C TRP A 392 11.41 7.95 13.80
N PRO A 393 10.29 8.15 14.51
CA PRO A 393 9.04 8.55 13.84
C PRO A 393 9.00 10.03 13.46
N HIS A 394 9.92 10.85 13.95
CA HIS A 394 9.90 12.31 13.81
C HIS A 394 10.28 12.80 12.41
N CYS A 395 10.87 11.95 11.59
CA CYS A 395 11.09 12.22 10.17
C CYS A 395 11.37 10.93 9.40
N TYR A 396 10.71 10.76 8.24
CA TYR A 396 11.00 9.68 7.32
C TYR A 396 10.51 10.00 5.90
N THR A 397 10.78 9.10 4.96
CA THR A 397 10.47 9.32 3.55
C THR A 397 9.49 8.28 3.04
N VAL A 398 8.50 8.74 2.28
CA VAL A 398 7.60 7.90 1.48
C VAL A 398 7.94 8.08 0.00
N LEU A 399 8.06 6.98 -0.74
CA LEU A 399 8.26 6.97 -2.18
C LEU A 399 6.93 6.78 -2.88
N MET A 400 6.68 7.61 -3.89
CA MET A 400 5.49 7.52 -4.73
C MET A 400 5.88 7.48 -6.20
N ALA A 401 5.07 6.82 -7.04
CA ALA A 401 5.24 6.83 -8.49
C ALA A 401 3.90 6.63 -9.20
N GLY A 402 3.81 7.10 -10.43
CA GLY A 402 2.65 6.86 -11.31
C GLY A 402 1.41 7.70 -11.01
N ALA A 403 0.32 7.40 -11.69
CA ALA A 403 -0.99 8.08 -11.53
C ALA A 403 -0.91 9.61 -11.59
N GLY A 404 -0.01 10.16 -12.42
CA GLY A 404 0.17 11.59 -12.56
C GLY A 404 0.88 12.28 -11.38
N MET A 405 1.55 11.53 -10.50
CA MET A 405 2.48 12.09 -9.51
C MET A 405 3.61 12.86 -10.22
N PRO A 406 4.13 13.95 -9.62
CA PRO A 406 5.24 14.70 -10.20
C PRO A 406 6.46 13.79 -10.43
N LYS A 407 6.92 13.68 -11.66
CA LYS A 407 8.04 12.81 -12.04
C LYS A 407 9.38 13.42 -11.63
N GLY A 408 10.27 12.62 -11.01
CA GLY A 408 11.60 13.06 -10.58
C GLY A 408 11.58 14.16 -9.50
N ALA A 409 10.54 14.22 -8.68
CA ALA A 409 10.30 15.31 -7.76
C ALA A 409 10.59 14.95 -6.29
N ILE A 410 10.87 15.99 -5.50
CA ILE A 410 11.00 15.89 -4.05
C ILE A 410 10.01 16.87 -3.43
N HIS A 411 9.11 16.35 -2.59
CA HIS A 411 8.19 17.13 -1.78
C HIS A 411 8.69 17.19 -0.33
N GLY A 412 8.66 18.39 0.23
CA GLY A 412 9.15 18.64 1.59
C GLY A 412 10.67 18.51 1.71
N ALA A 413 11.16 18.73 2.91
CA ALA A 413 12.56 18.54 3.26
C ALA A 413 12.70 18.28 4.75
N SER A 414 13.67 17.45 5.13
CA SER A 414 14.16 17.33 6.49
C SER A 414 15.26 18.37 6.77
N ASP A 415 15.61 18.51 8.04
CA ASP A 415 16.73 19.35 8.48
C ASP A 415 18.10 18.77 8.04
N SER A 416 19.18 19.45 8.41
CA SER A 416 20.56 19.07 8.06
C SER A 416 20.99 17.71 8.62
N HIS A 417 20.26 17.17 9.59
CA HIS A 417 20.53 15.87 10.22
C HIS A 417 19.47 14.80 9.87
N ALA A 418 18.52 15.14 9.00
CA ALA A 418 17.35 14.29 8.70
C ALA A 418 16.56 13.91 9.97
N ALA A 419 16.58 14.76 10.98
CA ALA A 419 15.95 14.50 12.28
C ALA A 419 14.49 14.93 12.32
N HIS A 420 14.16 16.07 11.73
CA HIS A 420 12.82 16.64 11.74
C HIS A 420 12.48 17.28 10.38
N PRO A 421 11.19 17.38 10.03
CA PRO A 421 10.77 18.16 8.86
C PRO A 421 11.21 19.63 9.00
N ALA A 422 11.86 20.15 7.97
CA ALA A 422 12.25 21.57 7.87
C ALA A 422 11.33 22.36 6.92
N ARG A 423 10.64 21.67 6.00
CA ARG A 423 9.72 22.30 5.06
C ARG A 423 8.62 21.31 4.67
N ASP A 424 7.40 21.84 4.47
CA ASP A 424 6.22 21.11 4.00
C ASP A 424 6.02 19.78 4.76
N PRO A 425 5.83 19.81 6.11
CA PRO A 425 5.64 18.61 6.90
C PRO A 425 4.38 17.87 6.47
N ALA A 426 4.45 16.54 6.44
CA ALA A 426 3.35 15.66 6.11
C ALA A 426 3.18 14.57 7.18
N THR A 427 1.97 14.07 7.33
CA THR A 427 1.63 12.99 8.27
C THR A 427 1.15 11.75 7.53
N PRO A 428 1.08 10.56 8.17
CA PRO A 428 0.46 9.40 7.56
C PRO A 428 -1.00 9.63 7.13
N GLN A 429 -1.74 10.49 7.85
CA GLN A 429 -3.08 10.89 7.45
C GLN A 429 -3.08 11.62 6.10
N ASP A 430 -2.11 12.52 5.88
CA ASP A 430 -2.01 13.30 4.65
C ASP A 430 -1.60 12.41 3.48
N ILE A 431 -0.74 11.41 3.72
CA ILE A 431 -0.40 10.38 2.74
C ILE A 431 -1.65 9.57 2.36
N ALA A 432 -2.42 9.09 3.34
CA ALA A 432 -3.66 8.35 3.09
C ALA A 432 -4.70 9.21 2.35
N ALA A 433 -4.89 10.47 2.75
CA ALA A 433 -5.77 11.41 2.06
C ALA A 433 -5.33 11.62 0.60
N THR A 434 -4.03 11.73 0.35
CA THR A 434 -3.46 11.87 -1.00
C THR A 434 -3.71 10.61 -1.84
N ILE A 435 -3.56 9.43 -1.26
CA ILE A 435 -3.86 8.15 -1.92
C ILE A 435 -5.35 8.09 -2.30
N PHE A 436 -6.26 8.40 -1.38
CA PHE A 436 -7.69 8.37 -1.65
C PHE A 436 -8.08 9.36 -2.76
N GLU A 437 -7.58 10.59 -2.71
CA GLU A 437 -7.83 11.59 -3.76
C GLU A 437 -7.29 11.13 -5.14
N ALA A 438 -6.10 10.56 -5.19
CA ALA A 438 -5.54 9.99 -6.42
C ALA A 438 -6.43 8.85 -6.97
N MET A 439 -6.97 8.02 -6.08
CA MET A 439 -7.94 6.97 -6.42
C MET A 439 -9.33 7.53 -6.78
N GLY A 440 -9.54 8.85 -6.76
CA GLY A 440 -10.81 9.51 -7.06
C GLY A 440 -11.86 9.34 -5.96
N ILE A 441 -11.43 9.20 -4.71
CA ILE A 441 -12.27 9.12 -3.52
C ILE A 441 -11.94 10.34 -2.65
N PRO A 442 -12.85 11.32 -2.52
CA PRO A 442 -12.63 12.48 -1.64
C PRO A 442 -12.34 12.03 -0.21
N SER A 443 -11.32 12.60 0.42
CA SER A 443 -10.86 12.21 1.75
C SER A 443 -11.90 12.36 2.86
N GLU A 444 -12.87 13.26 2.68
CA GLU A 444 -14.02 13.47 3.57
C GLU A 444 -15.15 12.46 3.38
N THR A 445 -15.06 11.56 2.38
CA THR A 445 -16.07 10.50 2.17
C THR A 445 -16.26 9.69 3.45
N GLN A 446 -17.52 9.41 3.78
CA GLN A 446 -17.85 8.72 5.02
C GLN A 446 -18.09 7.23 4.78
N ILE A 447 -17.61 6.42 5.71
CA ILE A 447 -17.94 4.99 5.88
C ILE A 447 -18.55 4.80 7.26
N GLN A 448 -19.38 3.76 7.40
CA GLN A 448 -20.05 3.46 8.68
C GLN A 448 -19.37 2.26 9.35
N ASP A 449 -19.26 2.32 10.67
CA ASP A 449 -18.84 1.20 11.49
C ASP A 449 -20.00 0.22 11.80
N ASN A 450 -19.74 -0.80 12.62
CA ASN A 450 -20.70 -1.82 13.03
C ASN A 450 -21.90 -1.25 13.83
N LEU A 451 -21.79 -0.03 14.33
CA LEU A 451 -22.85 0.70 15.05
C LEU A 451 -23.51 1.77 14.19
N ASN A 452 -23.27 1.78 12.88
CA ASN A 452 -23.73 2.80 11.92
C ASN A 452 -23.24 4.22 12.23
N ARG A 453 -22.11 4.37 12.95
CA ARG A 453 -21.50 5.67 13.18
C ARG A 453 -20.68 6.07 11.96
N PRO A 454 -20.86 7.28 11.42
CA PRO A 454 -20.12 7.72 10.26
C PRO A 454 -18.70 8.16 10.63
N PHE A 455 -17.71 7.73 9.84
CA PHE A 455 -16.32 8.16 9.93
C PHE A 455 -15.85 8.62 8.55
N ALA A 456 -15.19 9.79 8.48
CA ALA A 456 -14.48 10.17 7.27
C ALA A 456 -13.36 9.15 6.99
N ILE A 457 -13.10 8.81 5.75
CA ILE A 457 -12.06 7.81 5.41
C ILE A 457 -10.65 8.30 5.71
N SER A 458 -10.42 9.61 5.72
CA SER A 458 -9.18 10.21 6.22
C SER A 458 -9.48 11.45 7.06
N THR A 459 -8.59 11.74 8.00
CA THR A 459 -8.56 12.98 8.78
C THR A 459 -7.42 13.91 8.34
N GLY A 460 -6.61 13.47 7.36
CA GLY A 460 -5.51 14.24 6.81
C GLY A 460 -5.94 15.20 5.70
N THR A 461 -5.01 16.04 5.30
CA THR A 461 -5.15 16.96 4.18
C THR A 461 -4.38 16.42 2.98
N PRO A 462 -5.01 16.22 1.82
CA PRO A 462 -4.30 15.75 0.62
C PRO A 462 -3.19 16.72 0.23
N ILE A 463 -2.00 16.21 -0.06
CA ILE A 463 -0.84 16.98 -0.49
C ILE A 463 -1.08 17.45 -1.94
N ARG A 464 -1.67 18.61 -2.11
CA ARG A 464 -2.10 19.12 -3.42
C ARG A 464 -0.96 19.24 -4.43
N ALA A 465 0.24 19.57 -3.99
CA ALA A 465 1.43 19.63 -4.85
C ALA A 465 1.74 18.28 -5.54
N LEU A 466 1.35 17.15 -4.94
CA LEU A 466 1.50 15.81 -5.54
C LEU A 466 0.37 15.50 -6.51
N LEU A 467 -0.75 16.18 -6.40
CA LEU A 467 -1.94 15.95 -7.22
C LEU A 467 -2.02 16.93 -8.41
N GLY A 468 -1.00 17.79 -8.64
CA GLY A 468 -0.95 18.71 -9.79
C GLY A 468 -2.10 19.71 -9.79
N ALA A 469 -2.50 20.17 -8.61
CA ALA A 469 -3.52 21.21 -8.40
C ALA A 469 -2.89 22.48 -7.87
#